data_29c2fb4c71a99c6eae7a89d24f9a0962
#
_entry.id   29c2fb4c71a99c6eae7a89d24f9a0962
#
_cell.length_a   1.000
_cell.length_b   1.000
_cell.length_c   1.000
_cell.angle_alpha   90.00
_cell.angle_beta   90.00
_cell.angle_gamma   90.00
#
_symmetry.space_group_name_H-M   'P 1'
#
loop_
_entity.id
_entity.type
_entity.pdbx_description
1 polymer ?
#
loop_
_entity_poly.entity_id
_entity_poly.type
_entity_poly.pdbx_seq_one_letter_code
_entity_poly.pdbx_strand_id
1 'polypeptide(L)'
;MTLVEETEVAGTLWLGGRFRLDERVTAAGGLSVWPGSLRPGSLGPGSLWRATDELLCRPVAIHLLARGVRVPARVMEAVQAAARVNDPRLATIYDTDYDIEGPYIVSEWTPGTHLEDLVLSGLPSPALAAAMIADAADALAVAHRAGRPHLCLSPRSLRWDTGSGLKITGLGIDAALSGTHAGDPAAAAVVDTIALGRMLYALLTGCWPGDESTALPAAPRHHGHVYTPRQVRAGVPGVLEAITCHALQLQATSAVLSPAGLAVALRAVLRPSYSSFRAGEPTVLAQDTMSRRQARHARNR
;
A
#
# COMPACT_ATOMS: atom_id res chain seq x y z
N MET A 1 15.63 -33.96 -30.51
CA MET A 1 15.17 -33.97 -29.12
C MET A 1 14.21 -32.78 -29.00
N THR A 2 12.97 -33.08 -29.24
CA THR A 2 11.87 -32.15 -29.52
C THR A 2 11.35 -31.58 -28.19
N LEU A 3 11.40 -30.26 -28.05
CA LEU A 3 10.71 -29.55 -26.99
C LEU A 3 9.19 -29.74 -27.19
N VAL A 4 8.56 -30.46 -26.27
CA VAL A 4 7.11 -30.53 -26.17
C VAL A 4 6.66 -29.22 -25.57
N GLU A 5 6.10 -28.34 -26.40
CA GLU A 5 5.24 -27.24 -25.94
C GLU A 5 4.03 -27.89 -25.25
N GLU A 6 3.97 -27.80 -23.93
CA GLU A 6 2.74 -28.07 -23.20
C GLU A 6 1.73 -26.98 -23.57
N THR A 7 0.91 -27.28 -24.55
CA THR A 7 -0.33 -26.53 -24.82
C THR A 7 -1.29 -26.84 -23.68
N GLU A 8 -1.34 -25.96 -22.67
CA GLU A 8 -2.41 -25.97 -21.67
C GLU A 8 -3.75 -25.85 -22.39
N VAL A 9 -4.47 -26.97 -22.49
CA VAL A 9 -5.90 -26.97 -22.82
C VAL A 9 -6.60 -26.27 -21.67
N ALA A 10 -7.08 -25.06 -21.93
CA ALA A 10 -7.77 -24.19 -20.96
C ALA A 10 -9.10 -24.84 -20.52
N GLY A 11 -9.03 -25.75 -19.55
CA GLY A 11 -10.18 -26.11 -18.74
C GLY A 11 -10.38 -25.03 -17.68
N THR A 12 -11.54 -24.40 -17.66
CA THR A 12 -11.91 -23.43 -16.62
C THR A 12 -11.76 -24.09 -15.24
N LEU A 13 -10.84 -23.61 -14.43
CA LEU A 13 -10.60 -24.18 -13.10
C LEU A 13 -11.59 -23.58 -12.10
N TRP A 14 -12.25 -24.46 -11.31
CA TRP A 14 -13.25 -24.10 -10.32
C TRP A 14 -12.77 -24.50 -8.93
N LEU A 15 -13.08 -23.69 -7.93
CA LEU A 15 -12.85 -23.99 -6.51
C LEU A 15 -14.18 -23.99 -5.75
N GLY A 16 -14.41 -25.05 -4.96
CA GLY A 16 -15.60 -25.22 -4.14
C GLY A 16 -16.92 -25.18 -4.92
N GLY A 17 -16.90 -25.42 -6.25
CA GLY A 17 -18.07 -25.30 -7.12
C GLY A 17 -18.66 -23.89 -7.22
N ARG A 18 -17.99 -22.89 -6.68
CA ARG A 18 -18.47 -21.50 -6.60
C ARG A 18 -17.55 -20.48 -7.26
N PHE A 19 -16.24 -20.64 -7.14
CA PHE A 19 -15.28 -19.67 -7.62
C PHE A 19 -14.65 -20.14 -8.92
N ARG A 20 -14.86 -19.39 -9.99
CA ARG A 20 -14.20 -19.61 -11.27
C ARG A 20 -12.88 -18.84 -11.30
N LEU A 21 -11.77 -19.53 -11.49
CA LEU A 21 -10.46 -18.91 -11.63
C LEU A 21 -10.33 -18.31 -13.02
N ASP A 22 -10.13 -16.99 -13.12
CA ASP A 22 -10.07 -16.27 -14.38
C ASP A 22 -8.62 -16.07 -14.86
N GLU A 23 -7.75 -15.59 -13.97
CA GLU A 23 -6.39 -15.20 -14.32
C GLU A 23 -5.44 -15.40 -13.13
N ARG A 24 -4.31 -16.03 -13.38
CA ARG A 24 -3.25 -16.12 -12.38
C ARG A 24 -2.48 -14.81 -12.31
N VAL A 25 -2.45 -14.20 -11.14
CA VAL A 25 -1.70 -12.96 -10.90
C VAL A 25 -0.23 -13.31 -10.71
N THR A 26 0.60 -12.91 -11.68
CA THR A 26 2.06 -13.05 -11.61
C THR A 26 2.68 -11.68 -11.35
N ALA A 27 3.80 -11.67 -10.60
CA ALA A 27 4.61 -10.45 -10.54
C ALA A 27 5.30 -10.22 -11.88
N ALA A 28 5.50 -8.96 -12.26
CA ALA A 28 6.38 -8.61 -13.37
C ALA A 28 7.77 -9.26 -13.09
N GLY A 29 8.23 -10.11 -14.02
CA GLY A 29 9.47 -10.88 -13.84
C GLY A 29 9.29 -12.34 -13.45
N GLY A 30 8.04 -12.89 -13.44
CA GLY A 30 7.80 -14.33 -13.24
C GLY A 30 7.95 -14.82 -11.79
N LEU A 31 8.25 -13.93 -10.85
CA LEU A 31 8.26 -14.25 -9.43
C LEU A 31 6.82 -14.35 -8.93
N SER A 32 6.50 -15.43 -8.23
CA SER A 32 5.23 -15.57 -7.50
C SER A 32 5.01 -14.33 -6.63
N VAL A 33 3.79 -13.77 -6.65
CA VAL A 33 3.41 -12.56 -5.91
C VAL A 33 3.51 -12.75 -4.38
N TRP A 34 3.90 -13.91 -3.94
CA TRP A 34 3.94 -14.32 -2.55
C TRP A 34 5.28 -13.97 -1.89
N PRO A 35 5.37 -12.96 -1.02
CA PRO A 35 6.64 -12.58 -0.40
C PRO A 35 7.16 -13.59 0.64
N GLY A 36 6.32 -14.56 1.02
CA GLY A 36 6.65 -15.52 2.08
C GLY A 36 7.29 -16.83 1.63
N SER A 37 7.40 -17.11 0.33
CA SER A 37 7.81 -18.42 -0.18
C SER A 37 9.29 -18.80 0.06
N LEU A 38 10.10 -17.91 0.60
CA LEU A 38 11.54 -18.12 0.79
C LEU A 38 12.00 -18.10 2.26
N ARG A 39 11.08 -17.96 3.23
CA ARG A 39 11.46 -17.96 4.66
C ARG A 39 11.33 -19.36 5.29
N PRO A 40 12.23 -19.76 6.19
CA PRO A 40 12.05 -20.98 6.99
C PRO A 40 10.71 -20.91 7.75
N GLY A 41 9.86 -21.93 7.58
CA GLY A 41 8.53 -21.98 8.20
C GLY A 41 7.37 -21.39 7.36
N SER A 42 7.63 -20.90 6.14
CA SER A 42 6.57 -20.54 5.17
C SER A 42 5.85 -21.81 4.69
N LEU A 43 4.56 -21.65 4.33
CA LEU A 43 3.73 -22.76 3.86
C LEU A 43 4.04 -23.19 2.41
N GLY A 44 5.14 -22.70 1.84
CA GLY A 44 5.52 -23.00 0.46
C GLY A 44 4.85 -22.09 -0.58
N PRO A 45 5.14 -22.28 -1.85
CA PRO A 45 4.64 -21.43 -2.92
C PRO A 45 3.13 -21.61 -3.07
N GLY A 46 2.41 -20.53 -2.82
CA GLY A 46 1.01 -20.39 -3.19
C GLY A 46 0.86 -19.64 -4.51
N SER A 47 -0.34 -19.54 -5.00
CA SER A 47 -0.67 -18.71 -6.16
C SER A 47 -1.81 -17.76 -5.84
N LEU A 48 -1.73 -16.53 -6.36
CA LEU A 48 -2.80 -15.56 -6.31
C LEU A 48 -3.55 -15.58 -7.65
N TRP A 49 -4.87 -15.63 -7.58
CA TRP A 49 -5.73 -15.64 -8.74
C TRP A 49 -6.75 -14.51 -8.66
N ARG A 50 -7.00 -13.87 -9.78
CA ARG A 50 -8.25 -13.18 -10.02
C ARG A 50 -9.29 -14.24 -10.34
N ALA A 51 -10.44 -14.17 -9.68
CA ALA A 51 -11.52 -15.13 -9.85
C ALA A 51 -12.87 -14.42 -9.81
N THR A 52 -13.90 -15.11 -10.25
CA THR A 52 -15.29 -14.68 -10.17
C THR A 52 -16.03 -15.55 -9.16
N ASP A 53 -16.65 -14.92 -8.16
CA ASP A 53 -17.66 -15.55 -7.30
C ASP A 53 -18.96 -15.61 -8.09
N GLU A 54 -19.27 -16.76 -8.68
CA GLU A 54 -20.44 -16.93 -9.56
C GLU A 54 -21.76 -16.85 -8.80
N LEU A 55 -21.75 -17.14 -7.49
CA LEU A 55 -22.94 -17.02 -6.66
C LEU A 55 -23.33 -15.55 -6.42
N LEU A 56 -22.32 -14.69 -6.18
CA LEU A 56 -22.52 -13.28 -5.88
C LEU A 56 -22.21 -12.36 -7.07
N CYS A 57 -21.86 -12.93 -8.23
CA CYS A 57 -21.54 -12.20 -9.47
C CYS A 57 -20.53 -11.07 -9.26
N ARG A 58 -19.44 -11.34 -8.53
CA ARG A 58 -18.42 -10.33 -8.21
C ARG A 58 -16.99 -10.86 -8.39
N PRO A 59 -16.03 -9.99 -8.76
CA PRO A 59 -14.63 -10.37 -8.77
C PRO A 59 -14.10 -10.55 -7.34
N VAL A 60 -13.24 -11.57 -7.18
CA VAL A 60 -12.55 -11.88 -5.92
C VAL A 60 -11.08 -12.19 -6.18
N ALA A 61 -10.25 -12.06 -5.15
CA ALA A 61 -8.89 -12.54 -5.14
C ALA A 61 -8.83 -13.86 -4.37
N ILE A 62 -8.22 -14.89 -4.96
CA ILE A 62 -8.07 -16.20 -4.33
C ILE A 62 -6.59 -16.50 -4.13
N HIS A 63 -6.21 -16.65 -2.86
CA HIS A 63 -4.92 -17.15 -2.46
C HIS A 63 -5.01 -18.67 -2.35
N LEU A 64 -4.58 -19.37 -3.39
CA LEU A 64 -4.55 -20.83 -3.42
C LEU A 64 -3.21 -21.32 -2.89
N LEU A 65 -3.24 -22.11 -1.84
CA LEU A 65 -2.05 -22.69 -1.21
C LEU A 65 -1.69 -24.02 -1.89
N ALA A 66 -0.42 -24.41 -1.82
CA ALA A 66 0.03 -25.62 -2.48
C ALA A 66 -0.72 -26.87 -2.02
N ARG A 67 -0.97 -27.78 -2.94
CA ARG A 67 -1.57 -29.10 -2.65
C ARG A 67 -0.73 -29.86 -1.62
N GLY A 68 -1.40 -30.56 -0.72
CA GLY A 68 -0.74 -31.38 0.29
C GLY A 68 -0.11 -30.59 1.45
N VAL A 69 -0.15 -29.26 1.43
CA VAL A 69 0.28 -28.45 2.55
C VAL A 69 -0.79 -28.49 3.63
N ARG A 70 -0.44 -29.04 4.78
CA ARG A 70 -1.29 -28.94 5.96
C ARG A 70 -1.18 -27.55 6.55
N VAL A 71 -2.18 -26.72 6.33
CA VAL A 71 -2.25 -25.38 6.92
C VAL A 71 -2.45 -25.51 8.42
N PRO A 72 -1.54 -25.00 9.26
CA PRO A 72 -1.75 -25.01 10.70
C PRO A 72 -3.03 -24.26 11.08
N ALA A 73 -3.81 -24.79 12.02
CA ALA A 73 -5.05 -24.16 12.50
C ALA A 73 -4.86 -22.68 12.84
N ARG A 74 -3.70 -22.34 13.45
CA ARG A 74 -3.33 -20.94 13.79
C ARG A 74 -3.33 -19.98 12.58
N VAL A 75 -3.04 -20.48 11.37
CA VAL A 75 -3.06 -19.65 10.15
C VAL A 75 -4.48 -19.31 9.79
N MET A 76 -5.36 -20.30 9.79
CA MET A 76 -6.78 -20.09 9.52
C MET A 76 -7.42 -19.18 10.57
N GLU A 77 -7.07 -19.38 11.84
CA GLU A 77 -7.51 -18.50 12.94
C GLU A 77 -7.04 -17.06 12.76
N ALA A 78 -5.79 -16.85 12.34
CA ALA A 78 -5.24 -15.51 12.09
C ALA A 78 -5.96 -14.81 10.92
N VAL A 79 -6.21 -15.54 9.83
CA VAL A 79 -6.95 -15.04 8.67
C VAL A 79 -8.39 -14.69 9.04
N GLN A 80 -9.10 -15.59 9.73
CA GLN A 80 -10.46 -15.37 10.20
C GLN A 80 -10.57 -14.19 11.18
N ALA A 81 -9.55 -14.03 12.02
CA ALA A 81 -9.50 -12.90 12.94
C ALA A 81 -9.24 -11.56 12.22
N ALA A 82 -8.43 -11.58 11.15
CA ALA A 82 -8.22 -10.41 10.30
C ALA A 82 -9.49 -10.02 9.52
N ALA A 83 -10.31 -11.00 9.13
CA ALA A 83 -11.61 -10.76 8.47
C ALA A 83 -12.60 -9.92 9.30
N ARG A 84 -12.38 -9.80 10.61
CA ARG A 84 -13.22 -8.97 11.50
C ARG A 84 -12.78 -7.50 11.56
N VAL A 85 -11.64 -7.16 10.95
CA VAL A 85 -11.18 -5.77 10.89
C VAL A 85 -11.95 -5.05 9.80
N ASN A 86 -12.72 -4.04 10.17
CA ASN A 86 -13.53 -3.28 9.22
C ASN A 86 -12.94 -1.89 9.01
N ASP A 87 -12.31 -1.68 7.87
CA ASP A 87 -11.88 -0.39 7.34
C ASP A 87 -11.94 -0.45 5.81
N PRO A 88 -12.57 0.52 5.14
CA PRO A 88 -12.74 0.48 3.68
C PRO A 88 -11.43 0.48 2.90
N ARG A 89 -10.31 0.83 3.51
CA ARG A 89 -8.98 0.83 2.91
C ARG A 89 -8.25 -0.51 3.06
N LEU A 90 -8.78 -1.44 3.84
CA LEU A 90 -8.27 -2.80 3.96
C LEU A 90 -9.06 -3.74 3.05
N ALA A 91 -8.38 -4.60 2.31
CA ALA A 91 -9.05 -5.61 1.50
C ALA A 91 -9.77 -6.61 2.42
N THR A 92 -11.07 -6.75 2.22
CA THR A 92 -11.92 -7.64 3.03
C THR A 92 -11.62 -9.11 2.74
N ILE A 93 -11.46 -9.92 3.77
CA ILE A 93 -11.44 -11.38 3.63
C ILE A 93 -12.86 -11.88 3.66
N TYR A 94 -13.26 -12.65 2.65
CA TYR A 94 -14.63 -13.12 2.50
C TYR A 94 -14.85 -14.53 3.00
N ASP A 95 -13.88 -15.42 2.71
CA ASP A 95 -14.04 -16.85 2.99
C ASP A 95 -12.70 -17.57 3.08
N THR A 96 -12.71 -18.75 3.68
CA THR A 96 -11.57 -19.68 3.72
C THR A 96 -12.09 -21.09 3.68
N ASP A 97 -11.59 -21.91 2.76
CA ASP A 97 -12.05 -23.28 2.61
C ASP A 97 -10.95 -24.20 2.02
N TYR A 98 -11.28 -25.45 1.79
CA TYR A 98 -10.42 -26.47 1.23
C TYR A 98 -11.08 -27.09 0.00
N ASP A 99 -10.28 -27.28 -1.05
CA ASP A 99 -10.67 -27.99 -2.26
C ASP A 99 -9.66 -29.10 -2.58
N ILE A 100 -9.93 -29.90 -3.62
CA ILE A 100 -8.99 -30.89 -4.16
C ILE A 100 -7.67 -30.23 -4.60
N GLU A 101 -7.72 -28.95 -5.00
CA GLU A 101 -6.55 -28.13 -5.36
C GLU A 101 -5.75 -27.67 -4.16
N GLY A 102 -6.30 -27.75 -2.96
CA GLY A 102 -5.69 -27.33 -1.70
C GLY A 102 -6.53 -26.32 -0.93
N PRO A 103 -6.00 -25.87 0.21
CA PRO A 103 -6.64 -24.80 1.00
C PRO A 103 -6.55 -23.47 0.26
N TYR A 104 -7.61 -22.67 0.37
CA TYR A 104 -7.65 -21.35 -0.26
C TYR A 104 -8.29 -20.29 0.63
N ILE A 105 -7.94 -19.03 0.37
CA ILE A 105 -8.46 -17.84 1.05
C ILE A 105 -9.06 -16.94 -0.02
N VAL A 106 -10.32 -16.54 0.19
CA VAL A 106 -11.04 -15.63 -0.71
C VAL A 106 -11.06 -14.24 -0.10
N SER A 107 -10.61 -13.25 -0.84
CA SER A 107 -10.61 -11.87 -0.41
C SER A 107 -11.14 -10.93 -1.51
N GLU A 108 -11.34 -9.68 -1.14
CA GLU A 108 -11.72 -8.62 -2.06
C GLU A 108 -10.70 -8.50 -3.20
N TRP A 109 -11.20 -8.52 -4.45
CA TRP A 109 -10.40 -8.10 -5.57
C TRP A 109 -10.24 -6.57 -5.55
N THR A 110 -9.03 -6.10 -5.35
CA THR A 110 -8.73 -4.67 -5.26
C THR A 110 -8.24 -4.16 -6.63
N PRO A 111 -8.98 -3.25 -7.27
CA PRO A 111 -8.51 -2.62 -8.51
C PRO A 111 -7.32 -1.70 -8.25
N GLY A 112 -6.80 -1.11 -9.33
CA GLY A 112 -5.74 -0.11 -9.26
C GLY A 112 -4.33 -0.67 -9.43
N THR A 113 -3.36 0.22 -9.34
CA THR A 113 -1.93 -0.05 -9.59
C THR A 113 -1.21 -0.28 -8.27
N HIS A 114 -0.31 -1.25 -8.20
CA HIS A 114 0.57 -1.42 -7.04
C HIS A 114 1.46 -0.18 -6.87
N LEU A 115 1.79 0.15 -5.62
CA LEU A 115 2.68 1.27 -5.32
C LEU A 115 4.03 1.14 -6.05
N GLU A 116 4.55 -0.07 -6.19
CA GLU A 116 5.77 -0.36 -6.94
C GLU A 116 5.66 0.08 -8.41
N ASP A 117 4.59 -0.34 -9.09
CA ASP A 117 4.35 -0.01 -10.49
C ASP A 117 4.02 1.48 -10.67
N LEU A 118 3.34 2.09 -9.68
CA LEU A 118 3.08 3.53 -9.65
C LEU A 118 4.38 4.32 -9.63
N VAL A 119 5.31 3.96 -8.75
CA VAL A 119 6.63 4.61 -8.64
C VAL A 119 7.44 4.44 -9.92
N LEU A 120 7.40 3.27 -10.56
CA LEU A 120 8.10 3.01 -11.83
C LEU A 120 7.51 3.79 -12.99
N SER A 121 6.19 4.03 -13.00
CA SER A 121 5.53 4.82 -14.06
C SER A 121 5.73 6.32 -13.91
N GLY A 122 6.08 6.80 -12.72
CA GLY A 122 6.36 8.20 -12.43
C GLY A 122 6.04 8.58 -10.99
N LEU A 123 6.85 9.45 -10.41
CA LEU A 123 6.69 9.82 -9.01
C LEU A 123 5.49 10.75 -8.81
N PRO A 124 4.63 10.47 -7.82
CA PRO A 124 3.55 11.38 -7.45
C PRO A 124 4.09 12.69 -6.87
N SER A 125 3.25 13.69 -6.76
CA SER A 125 3.61 14.89 -6.00
C SER A 125 3.88 14.51 -4.54
N PRO A 126 4.78 15.24 -3.84
CA PRO A 126 5.05 14.97 -2.42
C PRO A 126 3.78 15.03 -1.54
N ALA A 127 2.81 15.89 -1.89
CA ALA A 127 1.54 15.98 -1.19
C ALA A 127 0.68 14.71 -1.40
N LEU A 128 0.63 14.18 -2.63
CA LEU A 128 -0.09 12.92 -2.90
C LEU A 128 0.59 11.74 -2.21
N ALA A 129 1.94 11.67 -2.24
CA ALA A 129 2.70 10.66 -1.52
C ALA A 129 2.38 10.66 -0.01
N ALA A 130 2.36 11.86 0.60
CA ALA A 130 2.00 12.03 2.00
C ALA A 130 0.55 11.61 2.29
N ALA A 131 -0.40 11.95 1.40
CA ALA A 131 -1.81 11.57 1.54
C ALA A 131 -2.00 10.05 1.47
N MET A 132 -1.37 9.40 0.49
CA MET A 132 -1.43 7.93 0.33
C MET A 132 -0.92 7.22 1.59
N ILE A 133 0.24 7.64 2.11
CA ILE A 133 0.82 6.98 3.29
C ILE A 133 0.07 7.37 4.57
N ALA A 134 -0.53 8.57 4.65
CA ALA A 134 -1.41 8.92 5.76
C ALA A 134 -2.66 8.02 5.78
N ASP A 135 -3.28 7.76 4.62
CA ASP A 135 -4.43 6.85 4.50
C ASP A 135 -4.05 5.41 4.90
N ALA A 136 -2.89 4.92 4.43
CA ALA A 136 -2.38 3.61 4.82
C ALA A 136 -2.13 3.51 6.32
N ALA A 137 -1.51 4.53 6.90
CA ALA A 137 -1.20 4.58 8.32
C ALA A 137 -2.47 4.63 9.19
N ASP A 138 -3.50 5.39 8.78
CA ASP A 138 -4.80 5.41 9.45
C ASP A 138 -5.48 4.03 9.42
N ALA A 139 -5.47 3.35 8.26
CA ALA A 139 -6.04 2.00 8.13
C ALA A 139 -5.32 0.99 9.01
N LEU A 140 -3.98 1.01 9.02
CA LEU A 140 -3.20 0.13 9.89
C LEU A 140 -3.40 0.46 11.37
N ALA A 141 -3.61 1.73 11.73
CA ALA A 141 -3.96 2.09 13.10
C ALA A 141 -5.27 1.44 13.56
N VAL A 142 -6.25 1.27 12.65
CA VAL A 142 -7.48 0.50 12.93
C VAL A 142 -7.15 -0.97 13.17
N ALA A 143 -6.34 -1.57 12.29
CA ALA A 143 -5.92 -2.98 12.41
C ALA A 143 -5.14 -3.24 13.71
N HIS A 144 -4.20 -2.36 14.07
CA HIS A 144 -3.44 -2.44 15.32
C HIS A 144 -4.32 -2.35 16.57
N ARG A 145 -5.31 -1.45 16.59
CA ARG A 145 -6.28 -1.39 17.70
C ARG A 145 -7.10 -2.67 17.86
N ALA A 146 -7.34 -3.37 16.75
CA ALA A 146 -7.99 -4.69 16.76
C ALA A 146 -7.01 -5.84 17.10
N GLY A 147 -5.74 -5.55 17.40
CA GLY A 147 -4.70 -6.55 17.65
C GLY A 147 -4.28 -7.33 16.41
N ARG A 148 -4.42 -6.74 15.21
CA ARG A 148 -4.14 -7.37 13.92
C ARG A 148 -3.14 -6.55 13.11
N PRO A 149 -1.84 -6.54 13.47
CA PRO A 149 -0.81 -5.90 12.66
C PRO A 149 -0.64 -6.60 11.31
N HIS A 150 -0.10 -5.89 10.32
CA HIS A 150 0.16 -6.47 9.00
C HIS A 150 1.47 -7.27 8.95
N LEU A 151 2.55 -6.73 9.48
CA LEU A 151 3.90 -7.30 9.64
C LEU A 151 4.67 -7.63 8.35
N CYS A 152 3.98 -7.74 7.22
CA CYS A 152 4.57 -8.12 5.93
C CYS A 152 4.26 -7.10 4.83
N LEU A 153 4.12 -5.82 5.18
CA LEU A 153 3.88 -4.75 4.20
C LEU A 153 5.04 -4.65 3.20
N SER A 154 4.66 -4.61 1.93
CA SER A 154 5.57 -4.42 0.80
C SER A 154 4.97 -3.40 -0.18
N PRO A 155 5.73 -2.87 -1.16
CA PRO A 155 5.17 -2.00 -2.19
C PRO A 155 4.02 -2.63 -3.00
N ARG A 156 3.93 -3.96 -3.00
CA ARG A 156 2.85 -4.70 -3.66
C ARG A 156 1.62 -4.90 -2.78
N SER A 157 1.73 -4.69 -1.47
CA SER A 157 0.59 -4.73 -0.55
C SER A 157 -0.30 -3.48 -0.65
N LEU A 158 0.21 -2.36 -1.21
CA LEU A 158 -0.55 -1.14 -1.42
C LEU A 158 -0.96 -1.01 -2.88
N ARG A 159 -2.26 -0.78 -3.09
CA ARG A 159 -2.82 -0.48 -4.41
C ARG A 159 -3.46 0.90 -4.39
N TRP A 160 -3.25 1.63 -5.47
CA TRP A 160 -3.82 2.96 -5.66
C TRP A 160 -4.69 3.00 -6.90
N ASP A 161 -5.86 3.56 -6.75
CA ASP A 161 -6.78 3.85 -7.83
C ASP A 161 -7.37 5.25 -7.65
N THR A 162 -7.49 6.00 -8.74
CA THR A 162 -7.95 7.39 -8.69
C THR A 162 -9.42 7.54 -8.28
N GLY A 163 -10.23 6.50 -8.49
CA GLY A 163 -11.67 6.51 -8.15
C GLY A 163 -11.95 5.95 -6.76
N SER A 164 -11.26 4.87 -6.36
CA SER A 164 -11.50 4.17 -5.09
C SER A 164 -10.48 4.49 -3.99
N GLY A 165 -9.39 5.20 -4.33
CA GLY A 165 -8.35 5.58 -3.39
C GLY A 165 -7.36 4.46 -3.08
N LEU A 166 -6.83 4.45 -1.85
CA LEU A 166 -5.86 3.48 -1.39
C LEU A 166 -6.54 2.21 -0.86
N LYS A 167 -5.98 1.05 -1.23
CA LYS A 167 -6.31 -0.25 -0.65
C LYS A 167 -5.04 -0.96 -0.19
N ILE A 168 -5.13 -1.62 0.97
CA ILE A 168 -4.09 -2.49 1.53
C ILE A 168 -4.57 -3.93 1.44
N THR A 169 -3.75 -4.79 0.85
CA THR A 169 -4.01 -6.23 0.70
C THR A 169 -3.10 -7.04 1.62
N GLY A 170 -3.48 -8.27 1.93
CA GLY A 170 -2.62 -9.22 2.65
C GLY A 170 -2.70 -9.15 4.18
N LEU A 171 -3.52 -8.25 4.76
CA LEU A 171 -3.70 -8.20 6.22
C LEU A 171 -4.12 -9.55 6.79
N GLY A 172 -3.34 -10.06 7.75
CA GLY A 172 -3.56 -11.37 8.37
C GLY A 172 -3.22 -12.58 7.50
N ILE A 173 -3.13 -12.42 6.18
CA ILE A 173 -2.77 -13.47 5.23
C ILE A 173 -1.25 -13.59 5.14
N ASP A 174 -0.57 -12.50 4.75
CA ASP A 174 0.85 -12.52 4.43
C ASP A 174 1.72 -12.91 5.65
N ALA A 175 1.41 -12.33 6.81
CA ALA A 175 2.10 -12.67 8.04
C ALA A 175 1.88 -14.12 8.48
N ALA A 176 0.62 -14.61 8.40
CA ALA A 176 0.28 -15.97 8.76
C ALA A 176 0.98 -17.00 7.87
N LEU A 177 1.06 -16.74 6.58
CA LEU A 177 1.66 -17.65 5.59
C LEU A 177 3.19 -17.58 5.58
N SER A 178 3.78 -16.40 5.84
CA SER A 178 5.23 -16.25 5.99
C SER A 178 5.75 -16.73 7.34
N GLY A 179 4.88 -17.07 8.30
CA GLY A 179 5.26 -17.41 9.65
C GLY A 179 5.84 -16.21 10.43
N THR A 180 5.52 -14.99 10.01
CA THR A 180 5.99 -13.76 10.66
C THR A 180 5.10 -13.46 11.87
N HIS A 181 5.73 -13.29 13.03
CA HIS A 181 5.04 -12.94 14.28
C HIS A 181 5.77 -11.77 14.94
N ALA A 182 5.01 -10.81 15.45
CA ALA A 182 5.57 -9.83 16.38
C ALA A 182 5.47 -10.36 17.80
N GLY A 183 6.53 -10.12 18.59
CA GLY A 183 6.57 -10.55 19.99
C GLY A 183 5.57 -9.82 20.88
N ASP A 184 5.33 -8.53 20.57
CA ASP A 184 4.40 -7.68 21.29
C ASP A 184 3.79 -6.60 20.38
N PRO A 185 2.72 -5.90 20.81
CA PRO A 185 2.07 -4.86 20.02
C PRO A 185 2.98 -3.67 19.69
N ALA A 186 3.94 -3.31 20.54
CA ALA A 186 4.84 -2.20 20.28
C ALA A 186 5.85 -2.58 19.19
N ALA A 187 6.42 -3.78 19.24
CA ALA A 187 7.28 -4.31 18.18
C ALA A 187 6.53 -4.40 16.84
N ALA A 188 5.28 -4.86 16.86
CA ALA A 188 4.42 -4.88 15.68
C ALA A 188 4.22 -3.48 15.06
N ALA A 189 3.96 -2.48 15.91
CA ALA A 189 3.78 -1.11 15.45
C ALA A 189 5.05 -0.54 14.81
N VAL A 190 6.23 -0.87 15.36
CA VAL A 190 7.53 -0.49 14.77
C VAL A 190 7.70 -1.10 13.38
N VAL A 191 7.44 -2.39 13.23
CA VAL A 191 7.59 -3.11 11.95
C VAL A 191 6.73 -2.46 10.87
N ASP A 192 5.45 -2.25 11.14
CA ASP A 192 4.53 -1.66 10.15
C ASP A 192 4.84 -0.18 9.89
N THR A 193 5.28 0.57 10.90
CA THR A 193 5.68 1.97 10.71
C THR A 193 6.93 2.11 9.84
N ILE A 194 7.94 1.27 10.06
CA ILE A 194 9.13 1.24 9.21
C ILE A 194 8.77 0.90 7.76
N ALA A 195 7.88 -0.09 7.56
CA ALA A 195 7.42 -0.45 6.22
C ALA A 195 6.70 0.72 5.53
N LEU A 196 5.81 1.44 6.22
CA LEU A 196 5.18 2.66 5.71
C LEU A 196 6.21 3.76 5.42
N GLY A 197 7.22 3.93 6.28
CA GLY A 197 8.33 4.86 6.06
C GLY A 197 9.13 4.51 4.80
N ARG A 198 9.38 3.23 4.52
CA ARG A 198 10.03 2.76 3.29
C ARG A 198 9.21 3.09 2.05
N MET A 199 7.89 2.93 2.12
CA MET A 199 6.99 3.28 1.03
C MET A 199 6.92 4.78 0.78
N LEU A 200 6.89 5.60 1.86
CA LEU A 200 6.97 7.05 1.73
C LEU A 200 8.29 7.47 1.08
N TYR A 201 9.39 6.88 1.51
CA TYR A 201 10.71 7.11 0.89
C TYR A 201 10.67 6.79 -0.61
N ALA A 202 10.12 5.63 -0.99
CA ALA A 202 10.03 5.23 -2.39
C ALA A 202 9.16 6.18 -3.22
N LEU A 203 8.01 6.60 -2.71
CA LEU A 203 7.14 7.59 -3.37
C LEU A 203 7.79 8.97 -3.53
N LEU A 204 8.71 9.33 -2.62
CA LEU A 204 9.42 10.62 -2.68
C LEU A 204 10.66 10.57 -3.57
N THR A 205 11.34 9.44 -3.68
CA THR A 205 12.67 9.33 -4.29
C THR A 205 12.74 8.43 -5.52
N GLY A 206 11.82 7.48 -5.66
CA GLY A 206 11.87 6.42 -6.69
C GLY A 206 12.75 5.23 -6.30
N CYS A 207 13.35 5.22 -5.11
CA CYS A 207 14.28 4.18 -4.67
C CYS A 207 13.75 3.43 -3.44
N TRP A 208 14.11 2.16 -3.31
CA TRP A 208 13.72 1.34 -2.16
C TRP A 208 14.82 1.31 -1.08
N PRO A 209 14.53 1.74 0.15
CA PRO A 209 15.53 1.83 1.21
C PRO A 209 15.71 0.51 2.01
N GLY A 210 14.86 -0.50 1.78
CA GLY A 210 14.96 -1.82 2.43
C GLY A 210 15.95 -2.74 1.73
N ASP A 211 16.19 -3.90 2.32
CA ASP A 211 17.07 -4.94 1.78
C ASP A 211 16.26 -6.02 1.03
N GLU A 212 14.92 -5.94 1.09
CA GLU A 212 14.04 -6.85 0.39
C GLU A 212 14.10 -6.62 -1.13
N SER A 213 13.99 -7.70 -1.90
CA SER A 213 13.91 -7.62 -3.35
C SER A 213 12.61 -6.96 -3.80
N THR A 214 12.71 -5.89 -4.57
CA THR A 214 11.59 -5.18 -5.21
C THR A 214 12.01 -4.85 -6.65
N ALA A 215 11.07 -4.44 -7.49
CA ALA A 215 11.39 -3.92 -8.83
C ALA A 215 11.96 -2.50 -8.79
N LEU A 216 11.89 -1.82 -7.63
CA LEU A 216 12.42 -0.47 -7.47
C LEU A 216 13.95 -0.49 -7.35
N PRO A 217 14.64 0.51 -7.88
CA PRO A 217 16.08 0.69 -7.66
C PRO A 217 16.39 0.76 -6.16
N ALA A 218 17.47 0.13 -5.73
CA ALA A 218 17.94 0.25 -4.35
C ALA A 218 18.30 1.70 -4.02
N ALA A 219 17.94 2.15 -2.81
CA ALA A 219 18.33 3.47 -2.34
C ALA A 219 19.86 3.57 -2.19
N PRO A 220 20.48 4.69 -2.58
CA PRO A 220 21.91 4.88 -2.39
C PRO A 220 22.27 4.90 -0.91
N ARG A 221 23.46 4.34 -0.60
CA ARG A 221 23.97 4.20 0.77
C ARG A 221 25.40 4.72 0.87
N HIS A 222 25.74 5.22 2.04
CA HIS A 222 27.10 5.57 2.40
C HIS A 222 27.45 4.92 3.74
N HIS A 223 28.52 4.14 3.78
CA HIS A 223 28.90 3.35 4.94
C HIS A 223 27.73 2.53 5.56
N GLY A 224 26.88 1.93 4.71
CA GLY A 224 25.72 1.15 5.15
C GLY A 224 24.47 1.97 5.48
N HIS A 225 24.58 3.30 5.64
CA HIS A 225 23.44 4.18 5.92
C HIS A 225 22.76 4.66 4.65
N VAL A 226 21.45 4.56 4.61
CA VAL A 226 20.64 5.07 3.50
C VAL A 226 20.68 6.59 3.50
N TYR A 227 20.87 7.19 2.31
CA TYR A 227 20.75 8.64 2.16
C TYR A 227 19.35 9.13 2.48
N THR A 228 19.23 10.32 3.06
CA THR A 228 17.93 10.94 3.32
C THR A 228 17.20 11.27 2.01
N PRO A 229 15.86 11.38 2.00
CA PRO A 229 15.11 11.69 0.78
C PRO A 229 15.61 12.91 0.01
N ARG A 230 16.01 13.99 0.69
CA ARG A 230 16.53 15.20 0.03
C ARG A 230 17.94 15.04 -0.54
N GLN A 231 18.74 14.15 0.04
CA GLN A 231 20.06 13.81 -0.53
C GLN A 231 19.92 13.03 -1.85
N VAL A 232 18.82 12.26 -2.00
CA VAL A 232 18.56 11.47 -3.22
C VAL A 232 17.84 12.31 -4.28
N ARG A 233 16.87 13.12 -3.88
CA ARG A 233 16.06 13.94 -4.78
C ARG A 233 15.88 15.36 -4.26
N ALA A 234 16.39 16.33 -5.02
CA ALA A 234 16.12 17.75 -4.76
C ALA A 234 14.60 18.03 -4.87
N GLY A 235 14.10 18.96 -4.06
CA GLY A 235 12.70 19.38 -4.06
C GLY A 235 11.78 18.56 -3.15
N VAL A 236 12.27 17.52 -2.45
CA VAL A 236 11.52 16.88 -1.36
C VAL A 236 11.35 17.89 -0.21
N PRO A 237 10.11 18.14 0.28
CA PRO A 237 9.89 19.05 1.40
C PRO A 237 10.61 18.59 2.67
N GLY A 238 11.30 19.51 3.36
CA GLY A 238 12.09 19.17 4.56
C GLY A 238 11.26 18.53 5.68
N VAL A 239 9.98 18.91 5.81
CA VAL A 239 9.07 18.29 6.78
C VAL A 239 8.77 16.82 6.44
N LEU A 240 8.62 16.47 5.15
CA LEU A 240 8.41 15.09 4.73
C LEU A 240 9.69 14.26 4.87
N GLU A 241 10.85 14.86 4.60
CA GLU A 241 12.14 14.22 4.92
C GLU A 241 12.23 13.86 6.40
N ALA A 242 11.96 14.81 7.29
CA ALA A 242 12.04 14.59 8.74
C ALA A 242 11.09 13.46 9.19
N ILE A 243 9.84 13.45 8.72
CA ILE A 243 8.86 12.39 9.02
C ILE A 243 9.35 11.04 8.48
N THR A 244 9.87 11.01 7.23
CA THR A 244 10.38 9.77 6.62
C THR A 244 11.58 9.22 7.38
N CYS A 245 12.56 10.07 7.71
CA CYS A 245 13.74 9.68 8.50
C CYS A 245 13.36 9.16 9.89
N HIS A 246 12.36 9.78 10.53
CA HIS A 246 11.85 9.31 11.82
C HIS A 246 11.15 7.95 11.69
N ALA A 247 10.28 7.77 10.71
CA ALA A 247 9.59 6.49 10.47
C ALA A 247 10.57 5.35 10.15
N LEU A 248 11.67 5.65 9.44
CA LEU A 248 12.75 4.72 9.12
C LEU A 248 13.77 4.52 10.25
N GLN A 249 13.64 5.26 11.35
CA GLN A 249 14.61 5.24 12.47
C GLN A 249 16.06 5.57 12.03
N LEU A 250 16.21 6.42 11.01
CA LEU A 250 17.54 6.87 10.54
C LEU A 250 18.22 7.84 11.49
N GLN A 251 17.50 8.37 12.47
CA GLN A 251 18.01 9.28 13.49
C GLN A 251 17.79 8.66 14.87
N ALA A 252 18.71 8.86 15.76
CA ALA A 252 18.59 8.43 17.17
C ALA A 252 17.56 9.32 17.89
N THR A 253 16.28 9.06 17.69
CA THR A 253 15.17 9.70 18.40
C THR A 253 14.58 8.73 19.41
N SER A 254 14.23 9.24 20.58
CA SER A 254 13.72 8.43 21.68
C SER A 254 12.27 7.97 21.52
N ALA A 255 11.51 8.51 20.57
CA ALA A 255 10.11 8.19 20.36
C ALA A 255 9.95 7.35 19.09
N VAL A 256 9.45 6.12 19.25
CA VAL A 256 9.05 5.28 18.10
C VAL A 256 7.69 5.73 17.63
N LEU A 257 7.58 6.04 16.33
CA LEU A 257 6.28 6.32 15.72
C LEU A 257 5.47 5.02 15.61
N SER A 258 4.19 5.11 15.99
CA SER A 258 3.20 4.10 15.61
C SER A 258 2.56 4.47 14.28
N PRO A 259 1.83 3.54 13.61
CA PRO A 259 1.04 3.89 12.43
C PRO A 259 0.11 5.10 12.68
N ALA A 260 -0.55 5.15 13.84
CA ALA A 260 -1.39 6.29 14.22
C ALA A 260 -0.59 7.61 14.33
N GLY A 261 0.59 7.56 14.95
CA GLY A 261 1.48 8.73 15.06
C GLY A 261 1.97 9.22 13.69
N LEU A 262 2.32 8.30 12.80
CA LEU A 262 2.71 8.61 11.43
C LEU A 262 1.56 9.27 10.66
N ALA A 263 0.34 8.74 10.77
CA ALA A 263 -0.85 9.33 10.15
C ALA A 263 -1.08 10.77 10.62
N VAL A 264 -1.01 11.02 11.92
CA VAL A 264 -1.16 12.37 12.50
C VAL A 264 -0.10 13.32 11.96
N ALA A 265 1.16 12.90 11.92
CA ALA A 265 2.26 13.72 11.41
C ALA A 265 2.07 14.10 9.93
N LEU A 266 1.71 13.14 9.08
CA LEU A 266 1.46 13.37 7.66
C LEU A 266 0.23 14.23 7.42
N ARG A 267 -0.88 14.01 8.15
CA ARG A 267 -2.10 14.82 8.07
C ARG A 267 -1.83 16.28 8.46
N ALA A 268 -0.95 16.53 9.43
CA ALA A 268 -0.57 17.88 9.84
C ALA A 268 0.10 18.66 8.68
N VAL A 269 0.91 17.98 7.86
CA VAL A 269 1.56 18.58 6.68
C VAL A 269 0.55 18.89 5.57
N LEU A 270 -0.49 18.08 5.43
CA LEU A 270 -1.50 18.23 4.39
C LEU A 270 -2.56 19.30 4.71
N ARG A 271 -2.65 19.73 5.96
CA ARG A 271 -3.56 20.83 6.32
C ARG A 271 -3.06 22.13 5.68
N PRO A 272 -3.92 22.89 4.95
CA PRO A 272 -3.55 24.23 4.51
C PRO A 272 -3.18 25.06 5.76
N SER A 273 -1.98 25.61 5.75
CA SER A 273 -1.56 26.53 6.84
C SER A 273 -2.46 27.75 6.79
N TYR A 274 -3.37 27.89 7.73
CA TYR A 274 -4.27 29.06 7.90
C TYR A 274 -3.48 30.33 8.30
N SER A 275 -2.15 30.29 8.29
CA SER A 275 -1.29 31.38 8.78
C SER A 275 -0.81 32.35 7.70
N SER A 276 -1.19 32.21 6.43
CA SER A 276 -0.82 33.19 5.38
C SER A 276 -1.95 34.13 4.95
N PHE A 277 -3.12 34.12 5.63
CA PHE A 277 -4.15 35.14 5.50
C PHE A 277 -4.16 36.07 6.72
N ARG A 278 -3.00 36.63 7.09
CA ARG A 278 -2.98 37.90 7.80
C ARG A 278 -2.76 39.01 6.80
N ALA A 279 -3.89 39.68 6.51
CA ALA A 279 -3.98 41.07 6.14
C ALA A 279 -2.80 41.62 5.30
N GLY A 280 -2.81 41.34 4.02
CA GLY A 280 -2.41 42.35 3.05
C GLY A 280 -3.54 43.36 2.99
N GLU A 281 -3.19 44.63 3.24
CA GLU A 281 -4.07 45.77 3.16
C GLU A 281 -4.89 45.79 1.87
N PRO A 282 -6.12 46.30 1.87
CA PRO A 282 -6.91 46.43 0.65
C PRO A 282 -6.13 47.39 -0.29
N THR A 283 -5.51 46.85 -1.30
CA THR A 283 -4.94 47.64 -2.39
C THR A 283 -6.10 48.34 -3.07
N VAL A 284 -6.18 49.64 -2.84
CA VAL A 284 -7.04 50.59 -3.53
C VAL A 284 -6.65 50.62 -5.02
N LEU A 285 -7.13 49.66 -5.81
CA LEU A 285 -7.01 49.65 -7.28
C LEU A 285 -8.25 49.04 -7.93
N ALA A 286 -9.44 49.46 -7.55
CA ALA A 286 -10.67 49.09 -8.25
C ALA A 286 -11.69 50.19 -8.35
N GLN A 287 -11.29 51.46 -8.26
CA GLN A 287 -12.23 52.57 -8.49
C GLN A 287 -11.92 53.46 -9.70
N ASP A 288 -10.86 53.21 -10.47
CA ASP A 288 -10.51 54.14 -11.58
C ASP A 288 -10.86 53.61 -12.99
N THR A 289 -11.47 52.45 -13.09
CA THR A 289 -11.89 51.89 -14.40
C THR A 289 -13.38 52.06 -14.72
N MET A 290 -14.21 52.40 -13.74
CA MET A 290 -15.64 52.68 -14.01
C MET A 290 -15.91 54.14 -14.35
N SER A 291 -15.12 55.07 -13.90
CA SER A 291 -15.30 56.52 -14.20
C SER A 291 -14.89 56.90 -15.64
N ARG A 292 -13.99 56.12 -16.26
CA ARG A 292 -13.57 56.39 -17.67
C ARG A 292 -14.51 55.82 -18.74
N ARG A 293 -15.40 54.91 -18.41
CA ARG A 293 -16.41 54.40 -19.35
C ARG A 293 -17.67 55.26 -19.40
N GLN A 294 -18.01 55.99 -18.34
CA GLN A 294 -19.18 56.89 -18.33
C GLN A 294 -18.88 58.25 -18.97
N ALA A 295 -17.62 58.74 -18.94
CA ALA A 295 -17.22 59.97 -19.58
C ALA A 295 -17.13 59.93 -21.13
N ARG A 296 -17.06 58.72 -21.73
CA ARG A 296 -17.05 58.54 -23.20
C ARG A 296 -18.43 58.47 -23.83
N HIS A 297 -19.48 58.19 -23.06
CA HIS A 297 -20.86 58.11 -23.58
C HIS A 297 -21.63 59.47 -23.52
N ALA A 298 -21.07 60.47 -22.83
CA ALA A 298 -21.69 61.78 -22.70
C ALA A 298 -21.18 62.82 -23.76
N ARG A 299 -20.27 62.45 -24.66
CA ARG A 299 -19.77 63.35 -25.72
C ARG A 299 -20.22 63.04 -27.15
N ASN A 300 -21.13 62.06 -27.29
CA ASN A 300 -21.73 61.74 -28.62
C ASN A 300 -23.29 61.75 -28.57
N ARG A 301 -23.85 62.78 -27.96
CA ARG A 301 -25.22 63.19 -28.22
C ARG A 301 -25.27 64.71 -28.39
#